data_99da25fb6bf2cec512b8f96c3b90d5ed
#
_entry.id   99da25fb6bf2cec512b8f96c3b90d5ed
#
_cell.length_a   1.000
_cell.length_b   1.000
_cell.length_c   1.000
_cell.angle_alpha   90.00
_cell.angle_beta   90.00
_cell.angle_gamma   90.00
#
_symmetry.space_group_name_H-M   'P 1'
#
loop_
_entity.id
_entity.type
_entity.pdbx_description
1 polymer ?
#
loop_
_entity_poly.entity_id
_entity_poly.type
_entity_poly.pdbx_seq_one_letter_code
_entity_poly.pdbx_strand_id
1 'polypeptide(L)'
;MSWIATGVVGIAFVALVVLAVIYRERSKLAERRLGILADIASVADGGRSLEQTLDAIAAILVPTLGDFCMIDVVEEGHIRRAAVRFDGPEAAAVEKGLAERKPALQERLASAATTARQEPKFFERVTEADLRPVAENEEDLAFLLGMDVRSFVTVELRARGRPTGVLSIGVSHSGRSFRQDDAHFAGILAGRVALALDNAGLFSDLERSEHERAEIAETLQRGLLPPPLPHIPGWSVAAMYRPAGAENEIGGDFYDAFRIAGGWMVVIGDVTGRGAQAAAVTALARYTLRTAAALTGDPVIALETLNRELLARRGASLCSVAAMAIDEDPSRPVRLAIAGHPAPLLVDGDSVVEATVSAPVLGAFRDASWSVERIPVRPGQQLVVVTDGVTDSSGPEGRFGERRLHEQLAGVSSPALAVQKLEAALHGFSAGALDDDAAILAIAPIATEAESASGEDRRLVERLFEAFNRRDIEEISELCDETLDFFPVGTAEAIGRTAPYVGPAGLREYLRDVDQAWEELLITATTIERRGGGSLLVWGRVHVRSRELGIRDVPIAWIWDVVDGRFVRGEVFPDPEQAMQRLAGPLGSAP
;
A
#
# COMPACT_ATOMS: atom_id res chain seq x y z
N MET A 1 -45.84 51.36 66.60
CA MET A 1 -45.29 51.39 65.19
C MET A 1 -43.97 50.64 65.01
N SER A 2 -43.15 50.40 66.05
CA SER A 2 -41.86 49.72 65.93
C SER A 2 -41.92 48.24 65.54
N TRP A 3 -42.92 47.47 66.00
CA TRP A 3 -43.02 46.03 65.77
C TRP A 3 -43.44 45.66 64.32
N ILE A 4 -44.17 46.51 63.63
CA ILE A 4 -44.59 46.28 62.23
C ILE A 4 -43.36 46.51 61.30
N ALA A 5 -42.54 47.50 61.60
CA ALA A 5 -41.35 47.77 60.80
C ALA A 5 -40.30 46.65 60.90
N THR A 6 -40.13 46.03 62.09
CA THR A 6 -39.21 44.94 62.30
C THR A 6 -39.66 43.65 61.60
N GLY A 7 -41.01 43.43 61.57
CA GLY A 7 -41.58 42.29 60.85
C GLY A 7 -41.44 42.39 59.32
N VAL A 8 -41.62 43.59 58.73
CA VAL A 8 -41.45 43.82 57.29
C VAL A 8 -39.96 43.65 56.89
N VAL A 9 -39.00 44.14 57.69
CA VAL A 9 -37.56 43.96 57.43
C VAL A 9 -37.17 42.47 57.50
N GLY A 10 -37.70 41.71 58.45
CA GLY A 10 -37.48 40.27 58.56
C GLY A 10 -37.99 39.48 57.34
N ILE A 11 -39.19 39.79 56.85
CA ILE A 11 -39.78 39.15 55.65
C ILE A 11 -38.98 39.49 54.40
N ALA A 12 -38.56 40.75 54.24
CA ALA A 12 -37.71 41.21 53.11
C ALA A 12 -36.36 40.50 53.11
N PHE A 13 -35.72 40.32 54.27
CA PHE A 13 -34.46 39.58 54.43
C PHE A 13 -34.61 38.10 54.06
N VAL A 14 -35.64 37.42 54.53
CA VAL A 14 -35.92 36.02 54.16
C VAL A 14 -36.18 35.88 52.67
N ALA A 15 -36.96 36.79 52.07
CA ALA A 15 -37.20 36.82 50.65
C ALA A 15 -35.90 37.01 49.85
N LEU A 16 -34.99 37.88 50.31
CA LEU A 16 -33.71 38.14 49.64
C LEU A 16 -32.79 36.92 49.74
N VAL A 17 -32.74 36.24 50.89
CA VAL A 17 -32.00 34.99 51.07
C VAL A 17 -32.55 33.88 50.16
N VAL A 18 -33.85 33.69 50.10
CA VAL A 18 -34.51 32.71 49.23
C VAL A 18 -34.21 33.04 47.76
N LEU A 19 -34.29 34.30 47.32
CA LEU A 19 -33.93 34.70 46.00
C LEU A 19 -32.46 34.47 45.66
N ALA A 20 -31.55 34.74 46.59
CA ALA A 20 -30.12 34.46 46.44
C ALA A 20 -29.80 32.95 46.29
N VAL A 21 -30.48 32.13 47.10
CA VAL A 21 -30.36 30.64 46.97
C VAL A 21 -30.88 30.16 45.63
N ILE A 22 -32.05 30.62 45.20
CA ILE A 22 -32.67 30.28 43.91
C ILE A 22 -31.75 30.72 42.77
N TYR A 23 -31.22 31.93 42.83
CA TYR A 23 -30.30 32.47 41.83
C TYR A 23 -29.00 31.64 41.75
N ARG A 24 -28.41 31.28 42.92
CA ARG A 24 -27.21 30.45 42.99
C ARG A 24 -27.44 29.06 42.42
N GLU A 25 -28.55 28.42 42.70
CA GLU A 25 -28.87 27.09 42.14
C GLU A 25 -29.12 27.16 40.63
N ARG A 26 -29.82 28.20 40.15
CA ARG A 26 -29.99 28.43 38.68
C ARG A 26 -28.65 28.67 37.97
N SER A 27 -27.74 29.43 38.58
CA SER A 27 -26.41 29.69 38.03
C SER A 27 -25.60 28.43 37.90
N LYS A 28 -25.55 27.60 38.95
CA LYS A 28 -24.85 26.29 38.92
C LYS A 28 -25.43 25.35 37.85
N LEU A 29 -26.75 25.31 37.68
CA LEU A 29 -27.39 24.50 36.65
C LEU A 29 -27.04 24.97 35.27
N ALA A 30 -27.00 26.29 35.01
CA ALA A 30 -26.59 26.87 33.75
C ALA A 30 -25.11 26.57 33.43
N GLU A 31 -24.22 26.69 34.42
CA GLU A 31 -22.80 26.34 34.28
C GLU A 31 -22.61 24.85 33.90
N ARG A 32 -23.30 23.93 34.57
CA ARG A 32 -23.27 22.49 34.24
C ARG A 32 -23.75 22.21 32.83
N ARG A 33 -24.86 22.85 32.38
CA ARG A 33 -25.42 22.70 31.04
C ARG A 33 -24.44 23.21 29.97
N LEU A 34 -23.78 24.36 30.22
CA LEU A 34 -22.75 24.90 29.34
C LEU A 34 -21.52 23.97 29.28
N GLY A 35 -21.12 23.37 30.40
CA GLY A 35 -20.04 22.38 30.45
C GLY A 35 -20.34 21.18 29.54
N ILE A 36 -21.52 20.57 29.65
CA ILE A 36 -21.93 19.45 28.79
C ILE A 36 -21.86 19.81 27.31
N LEU A 37 -22.35 20.99 26.92
CA LEU A 37 -22.33 21.45 25.53
C LEU A 37 -20.89 21.66 25.03
N ALA A 38 -20.00 22.18 25.88
CA ALA A 38 -18.59 22.36 25.54
C ALA A 38 -17.86 21.02 25.39
N ASP A 39 -18.12 20.07 26.29
CA ASP A 39 -17.51 18.72 26.24
C ASP A 39 -17.94 17.97 24.99
N ILE A 40 -19.21 18.04 24.60
CA ILE A 40 -19.70 17.44 23.34
C ILE A 40 -19.08 18.11 22.11
N ALA A 41 -18.93 19.43 22.13
CA ALA A 41 -18.26 20.14 21.04
C ALA A 41 -16.78 19.69 20.90
N SER A 42 -16.09 19.52 22.03
CA SER A 42 -14.70 19.00 22.04
C SER A 42 -14.59 17.57 21.49
N VAL A 43 -15.58 16.72 21.76
CA VAL A 43 -15.64 15.35 21.19
C VAL A 43 -15.85 15.41 19.69
N ALA A 44 -16.65 16.33 19.18
CA ALA A 44 -16.94 16.51 17.75
C ALA A 44 -15.70 16.92 16.95
N ASP A 45 -14.77 17.68 17.56
CA ASP A 45 -13.56 18.18 16.89
C ASP A 45 -12.38 17.19 16.95
N GLY A 46 -12.51 16.07 17.67
CA GLY A 46 -11.39 15.19 18.04
C GLY A 46 -10.94 14.16 17.00
N GLY A 47 -11.43 14.16 15.74
CA GLY A 47 -10.99 13.20 14.71
C GLY A 47 -11.20 11.72 15.09
N ARG A 48 -12.26 11.41 15.85
CA ARG A 48 -12.58 10.06 16.33
C ARG A 48 -13.49 9.35 15.34
N SER A 49 -13.48 8.01 15.36
CA SER A 49 -14.46 7.23 14.62
C SER A 49 -15.89 7.52 15.14
N LEU A 50 -16.90 7.18 14.33
CA LEU A 50 -18.31 7.36 14.71
C LEU A 50 -18.62 6.66 16.03
N GLU A 51 -18.18 5.42 16.22
CA GLU A 51 -18.42 4.62 17.45
C GLU A 51 -17.75 5.26 18.68
N GLN A 52 -16.48 5.67 18.55
CA GLN A 52 -15.76 6.35 19.64
C GLN A 52 -16.42 7.69 20.03
N THR A 53 -16.94 8.40 19.03
CA THR A 53 -17.67 9.66 19.25
C THR A 53 -18.95 9.43 20.03
N LEU A 54 -19.73 8.40 19.66
CA LEU A 54 -20.99 8.03 20.33
C LEU A 54 -20.78 7.59 21.78
N ASP A 55 -19.80 6.73 22.02
CA ASP A 55 -19.45 6.27 23.36
C ASP A 55 -18.98 7.42 24.26
N ALA A 56 -18.17 8.33 23.73
CA ALA A 56 -17.72 9.52 24.45
C ALA A 56 -18.88 10.45 24.81
N ILE A 57 -19.81 10.67 23.88
CA ILE A 57 -21.02 11.47 24.13
C ILE A 57 -21.89 10.82 25.20
N ALA A 58 -22.15 9.50 25.10
CA ALA A 58 -22.93 8.78 26.11
C ALA A 58 -22.28 8.87 27.51
N ALA A 59 -20.94 8.77 27.59
CA ALA A 59 -20.18 8.93 28.84
C ALA A 59 -20.26 10.34 29.44
N ILE A 60 -20.37 11.40 28.62
CA ILE A 60 -20.58 12.77 29.10
C ILE A 60 -22.00 12.92 29.67
N LEU A 61 -23.00 12.31 29.04
CA LEU A 61 -24.41 12.44 29.41
C LEU A 61 -24.74 11.67 30.68
N VAL A 62 -24.12 10.54 30.92
CA VAL A 62 -24.32 9.66 32.07
C VAL A 62 -23.10 9.70 32.98
N PRO A 63 -23.23 9.95 34.29
CA PRO A 63 -24.45 10.20 35.07
C PRO A 63 -24.88 11.69 35.15
N THR A 64 -24.28 12.57 34.35
CA THR A 64 -24.42 14.02 34.53
C THR A 64 -25.83 14.52 34.28
N LEU A 65 -26.50 14.04 33.23
CA LEU A 65 -27.84 14.46 32.84
C LEU A 65 -28.90 13.43 33.19
N GLY A 66 -28.63 12.15 33.00
CA GLY A 66 -29.52 11.03 33.32
C GLY A 66 -28.73 9.85 33.89
N ASP A 67 -29.49 8.81 34.33
CA ASP A 67 -28.92 7.56 34.81
C ASP A 67 -28.66 6.57 33.67
N PHE A 68 -29.27 6.79 32.51
CA PHE A 68 -28.95 6.07 31.28
C PHE A 68 -29.13 6.93 30.04
N CYS A 69 -28.43 6.52 28.98
CA CYS A 69 -28.48 7.14 27.67
C CYS A 69 -28.45 6.07 26.59
N MET A 70 -29.27 6.25 25.56
CA MET A 70 -29.22 5.46 24.33
C MET A 70 -29.10 6.41 23.13
N ILE A 71 -28.21 6.09 22.20
CA ILE A 71 -28.07 6.81 20.95
C ILE A 71 -28.30 5.81 19.83
N ASP A 72 -29.34 6.04 19.06
CA ASP A 72 -29.68 5.26 17.88
C ASP A 72 -29.36 6.09 16.65
N VAL A 73 -28.73 5.50 15.63
CA VAL A 73 -28.34 6.18 14.38
C VAL A 73 -29.14 5.63 13.20
N VAL A 74 -29.34 6.46 12.18
CA VAL A 74 -29.95 6.06 10.92
C VAL A 74 -28.85 5.72 9.93
N GLU A 75 -28.76 4.45 9.54
CA GLU A 75 -27.84 3.94 8.52
C GLU A 75 -28.65 3.24 7.42
N GLU A 76 -28.47 3.65 6.18
CA GLU A 76 -29.15 3.07 5.00
C GLU A 76 -30.68 2.94 5.12
N GLY A 77 -31.32 3.88 5.85
CA GLY A 77 -32.76 3.87 6.08
C GLY A 77 -33.23 2.98 7.24
N HIS A 78 -32.32 2.31 7.92
CA HIS A 78 -32.58 1.52 9.13
C HIS A 78 -32.09 2.23 10.38
N ILE A 79 -32.70 1.96 11.52
CA ILE A 79 -32.27 2.50 12.81
C ILE A 79 -31.49 1.43 13.55
N ARG A 80 -30.23 1.74 13.89
CA ARG A 80 -29.34 0.88 14.66
C ARG A 80 -29.01 1.52 16.01
N ARG A 81 -29.02 0.73 17.08
CA ARG A 81 -28.51 1.17 18.38
C ARG A 81 -26.98 1.24 18.32
N ALA A 82 -26.46 2.42 18.53
CA ALA A 82 -25.06 2.71 18.31
C ALA A 82 -24.27 2.97 19.60
N ALA A 83 -24.94 3.47 20.65
CA ALA A 83 -24.35 3.58 21.98
C ALA A 83 -25.39 3.41 23.08
N VAL A 84 -24.99 2.77 24.16
CA VAL A 84 -25.76 2.63 25.39
C VAL A 84 -24.86 2.88 26.58
N ARG A 85 -25.33 3.65 27.54
CA ARG A 85 -24.66 3.85 28.81
C ARG A 85 -25.68 3.82 29.94
N PHE A 86 -25.35 3.14 31.03
CA PHE A 86 -26.15 3.07 32.23
C PHE A 86 -25.27 3.27 33.47
N ASP A 87 -25.71 4.10 34.42
CA ASP A 87 -25.07 4.28 35.72
C ASP A 87 -25.96 3.68 36.79
N GLY A 88 -25.52 2.66 37.48
CA GLY A 88 -26.28 2.01 38.52
C GLY A 88 -25.89 0.56 38.77
N PRO A 89 -26.64 -0.12 39.65
CA PRO A 89 -26.46 -1.55 39.92
C PRO A 89 -26.59 -2.37 38.63
N GLU A 90 -25.71 -3.36 38.47
CA GLU A 90 -25.70 -4.25 37.30
C GLU A 90 -25.57 -3.54 35.94
N ALA A 91 -24.86 -2.40 35.89
CA ALA A 91 -24.75 -1.56 34.70
C ALA A 91 -24.42 -2.36 33.44
N ALA A 92 -23.41 -3.24 33.49
CA ALA A 92 -23.01 -4.04 32.33
C ALA A 92 -24.12 -4.97 31.81
N ALA A 93 -24.94 -5.53 32.71
CA ALA A 93 -26.07 -6.40 32.31
C ALA A 93 -27.21 -5.59 31.68
N VAL A 94 -27.48 -4.39 32.23
CA VAL A 94 -28.50 -3.47 31.70
C VAL A 94 -28.07 -2.91 30.36
N GLU A 95 -26.82 -2.47 30.23
CA GLU A 95 -26.25 -1.97 28.96
C GLU A 95 -26.35 -3.04 27.87
N LYS A 96 -25.96 -4.28 28.17
CA LYS A 96 -26.07 -5.41 27.25
C LYS A 96 -27.53 -5.67 26.85
N GLY A 97 -28.44 -5.75 27.81
CA GLY A 97 -29.85 -5.97 27.53
C GLY A 97 -30.46 -4.86 26.66
N LEU A 98 -30.10 -3.59 26.91
CA LEU A 98 -30.54 -2.48 26.09
C LEU A 98 -29.92 -2.49 24.70
N ALA A 99 -28.63 -2.89 24.55
CA ALA A 99 -27.94 -2.96 23.28
C ALA A 99 -28.50 -4.04 22.34
N GLU A 100 -28.90 -5.19 22.90
CA GLU A 100 -29.46 -6.31 22.14
C GLU A 100 -30.92 -6.05 21.67
N ARG A 101 -31.60 -5.09 22.27
CA ARG A 101 -32.98 -4.73 21.90
C ARG A 101 -33.03 -3.94 20.59
N LYS A 102 -34.01 -4.28 19.75
CA LYS A 102 -34.34 -3.49 18.58
C LYS A 102 -34.91 -2.11 18.97
N PRO A 103 -34.60 -1.04 18.25
CA PRO A 103 -35.10 0.30 18.55
C PRO A 103 -36.58 0.49 18.18
N ALA A 104 -37.50 -0.28 18.78
CA ALA A 104 -38.93 -0.33 18.41
C ALA A 104 -39.67 1.01 18.61
N LEU A 105 -39.31 1.75 19.66
CA LEU A 105 -39.91 3.08 19.92
C LEU A 105 -39.46 4.10 18.89
N GLN A 106 -38.24 3.94 18.36
CA GLN A 106 -37.62 4.84 17.42
C GLN A 106 -38.17 4.69 15.99
N GLU A 107 -38.57 3.48 15.57
CA GLU A 107 -39.25 3.30 14.27
C GLU A 107 -40.57 4.03 14.21
N ARG A 108 -41.32 4.05 15.34
CA ARG A 108 -42.55 4.83 15.47
C ARG A 108 -42.32 6.34 15.53
N LEU A 109 -41.16 6.78 16.06
CA LEU A 109 -40.75 8.19 16.07
C LEU A 109 -40.24 8.64 14.71
N ALA A 110 -39.48 7.80 13.99
CA ALA A 110 -39.02 8.06 12.64
C ALA A 110 -40.19 8.15 11.64
N SER A 111 -41.20 7.30 11.77
CA SER A 111 -42.42 7.39 10.94
C SER A 111 -43.30 8.61 11.27
N ALA A 112 -43.23 9.14 12.49
CA ALA A 112 -43.90 10.39 12.91
C ALA A 112 -43.09 11.66 12.55
N ALA A 113 -41.83 11.51 12.12
CA ALA A 113 -40.91 12.59 11.77
C ALA A 113 -41.23 13.31 10.44
N THR A 114 -42.37 12.98 9.82
CA THR A 114 -42.93 13.76 8.69
C THR A 114 -43.49 15.12 9.12
N THR A 115 -43.48 15.44 10.41
CA THR A 115 -43.97 16.69 10.95
C THR A 115 -42.80 17.59 11.36
N ALA A 116 -42.71 18.78 10.80
CA ALA A 116 -41.63 19.76 10.82
C ALA A 116 -41.25 20.36 12.20
N ARG A 117 -41.55 19.76 13.32
CA ARG A 117 -41.25 20.27 14.67
C ARG A 117 -40.44 19.22 15.47
N GLN A 118 -39.20 19.58 15.79
CA GLN A 118 -38.30 18.88 16.73
C GLN A 118 -38.73 19.07 18.19
N GLU A 119 -39.92 18.73 18.55
CA GLU A 119 -40.31 18.81 19.96
C GLU A 119 -39.88 17.54 20.68
N PRO A 120 -39.07 17.66 21.78
CA PRO A 120 -38.72 16.51 22.62
C PRO A 120 -39.96 15.81 23.12
N LYS A 121 -40.04 14.48 23.01
CA LYS A 121 -41.04 13.69 23.71
C LYS A 121 -40.55 13.45 25.13
N PHE A 122 -41.35 13.86 26.07
CA PHE A 122 -41.02 13.90 27.48
C PHE A 122 -42.08 13.15 28.30
N PHE A 123 -41.60 12.28 29.17
CA PHE A 123 -42.43 11.53 30.13
C PHE A 123 -41.94 11.90 31.53
N GLU A 124 -42.70 12.74 32.25
CA GLU A 124 -42.40 13.17 33.61
C GLU A 124 -42.46 12.02 34.61
N ARG A 125 -43.39 11.07 34.37
CA ARG A 125 -43.51 9.81 35.08
C ARG A 125 -43.80 8.70 34.09
N VAL A 126 -42.90 7.71 34.05
CA VAL A 126 -43.09 6.49 33.25
C VAL A 126 -43.92 5.47 34.03
N THR A 127 -44.90 4.88 33.37
CA THR A 127 -45.79 3.84 33.93
C THR A 127 -45.66 2.54 33.12
N GLU A 128 -46.15 1.43 33.64
CA GLU A 128 -46.23 0.17 32.90
C GLU A 128 -46.99 0.34 31.58
N ALA A 129 -48.02 1.16 31.56
CA ALA A 129 -48.82 1.44 30.36
C ALA A 129 -47.99 2.13 29.26
N ASP A 130 -46.94 2.87 29.61
CA ASP A 130 -46.00 3.51 28.68
C ASP A 130 -44.94 2.53 28.17
N LEU A 131 -44.54 1.54 28.99
CA LEU A 131 -43.53 0.53 28.67
C LEU A 131 -44.10 -0.65 27.86
N ARG A 132 -45.31 -1.08 28.12
CA ARG A 132 -45.98 -2.23 27.48
C ARG A 132 -46.01 -2.13 25.93
N PRO A 133 -46.27 -0.98 25.31
CA PRO A 133 -46.27 -0.85 23.85
C PRO A 133 -44.89 -0.97 23.21
N VAL A 134 -43.80 -0.83 23.99
CA VAL A 134 -42.40 -0.86 23.49
C VAL A 134 -41.68 -2.15 23.88
N ALA A 135 -42.32 -3.00 24.71
CA ALA A 135 -41.80 -4.32 25.04
C ALA A 135 -42.09 -5.31 23.89
N GLU A 136 -41.11 -6.15 23.57
CA GLU A 136 -41.25 -7.19 22.55
C GLU A 136 -42.09 -8.38 23.05
N ASN A 137 -42.02 -8.69 24.32
CA ASN A 137 -42.72 -9.78 25.00
C ASN A 137 -42.78 -9.52 26.50
N GLU A 138 -43.38 -10.43 27.29
CA GLU A 138 -43.55 -10.28 28.76
C GLU A 138 -42.18 -10.32 29.49
N GLU A 139 -41.21 -11.07 29.02
CA GLU A 139 -39.85 -11.11 29.60
C GLU A 139 -39.14 -9.78 29.43
N ASP A 140 -39.26 -9.20 28.26
CA ASP A 140 -38.75 -7.89 27.94
C ASP A 140 -39.45 -6.77 28.71
N LEU A 141 -40.76 -6.89 28.90
CA LEU A 141 -41.50 -5.97 29.78
C LEU A 141 -40.98 -6.05 31.21
N ALA A 142 -40.74 -7.28 31.72
CA ALA A 142 -40.19 -7.47 33.07
C ALA A 142 -38.77 -6.86 33.19
N PHE A 143 -37.94 -6.96 32.18
CA PHE A 143 -36.63 -6.30 32.11
C PHE A 143 -36.78 -4.77 32.21
N LEU A 144 -37.65 -4.17 31.39
CA LEU A 144 -37.88 -2.73 31.39
C LEU A 144 -38.45 -2.22 32.73
N LEU A 145 -39.34 -2.97 33.34
CA LEU A 145 -39.88 -2.66 34.67
C LEU A 145 -38.80 -2.77 35.75
N GLY A 146 -37.89 -3.76 35.62
CA GLY A 146 -36.75 -3.95 36.52
C GLY A 146 -35.74 -2.78 36.49
N MET A 147 -35.70 -1.99 35.45
CA MET A 147 -34.87 -0.79 35.36
C MET A 147 -35.39 0.37 36.22
N ASP A 148 -36.61 0.32 36.76
CA ASP A 148 -37.28 1.37 37.55
C ASP A 148 -37.19 2.76 36.87
N VAL A 149 -37.46 2.83 35.54
CA VAL A 149 -37.41 4.09 34.79
C VAL A 149 -38.51 5.02 35.28
N ARG A 150 -38.13 6.15 35.87
CA ARG A 150 -39.04 7.13 36.47
C ARG A 150 -39.45 8.22 35.53
N SER A 151 -38.49 8.72 34.77
CA SER A 151 -38.68 9.84 33.85
C SER A 151 -37.79 9.63 32.61
N PHE A 152 -38.27 10.09 31.46
CA PHE A 152 -37.62 9.79 30.19
C PHE A 152 -37.83 10.91 29.19
N VAL A 153 -36.80 11.25 28.43
CA VAL A 153 -36.85 12.19 27.31
C VAL A 153 -36.23 11.56 26.09
N THR A 154 -36.84 11.71 24.94
CA THR A 154 -36.31 11.29 23.65
C THR A 154 -36.41 12.41 22.63
N VAL A 155 -35.36 12.60 21.84
CA VAL A 155 -35.24 13.69 20.89
C VAL A 155 -34.67 13.16 19.60
N GLU A 156 -35.25 13.56 18.47
CA GLU A 156 -34.71 13.29 17.15
C GLU A 156 -33.41 14.08 16.94
N LEU A 157 -32.37 13.40 16.46
CA LEU A 157 -31.11 13.99 16.04
C LEU A 157 -31.22 14.38 14.57
N ARG A 158 -31.04 15.65 14.28
CA ARG A 158 -31.07 16.17 12.89
C ARG A 158 -29.84 17.01 12.59
N ALA A 159 -29.13 16.65 11.55
CA ALA A 159 -28.05 17.46 11.00
C ALA A 159 -28.37 17.89 9.56
N ARG A 160 -28.13 19.14 9.26
CA ARG A 160 -28.38 19.72 7.91
C ARG A 160 -29.79 19.44 7.36
N GLY A 161 -30.80 19.40 8.26
CA GLY A 161 -32.20 19.13 7.89
C GLY A 161 -32.55 17.66 7.68
N ARG A 162 -31.62 16.70 7.83
CA ARG A 162 -31.84 15.26 7.69
C ARG A 162 -31.87 14.59 9.07
N PRO A 163 -32.74 13.61 9.30
CA PRO A 163 -32.70 12.80 10.51
C PRO A 163 -31.43 11.93 10.48
N THR A 164 -30.61 12.01 11.52
CA THR A 164 -29.37 11.23 11.69
C THR A 164 -29.46 10.20 12.79
N GLY A 165 -30.48 10.32 13.67
CA GLY A 165 -30.66 9.39 14.76
C GLY A 165 -31.67 9.84 15.78
N VAL A 166 -31.64 9.20 16.95
CA VAL A 166 -32.45 9.50 18.11
C VAL A 166 -31.61 9.44 19.39
N LEU A 167 -31.71 10.46 20.21
CA LEU A 167 -31.11 10.52 21.54
C LEU A 167 -32.19 10.25 22.57
N SER A 168 -31.97 9.29 23.44
CA SER A 168 -32.85 8.96 24.54
C SER A 168 -32.10 9.02 25.86
N ILE A 169 -32.62 9.76 26.85
CA ILE A 169 -32.02 9.90 28.18
C ILE A 169 -33.09 9.63 29.22
N GLY A 170 -32.75 8.83 30.22
CA GLY A 170 -33.71 8.49 31.27
C GLY A 170 -33.10 8.55 32.66
N VAL A 171 -34.00 8.63 33.64
CA VAL A 171 -33.70 8.61 35.08
C VAL A 171 -34.37 7.38 35.69
N SER A 172 -33.61 6.66 36.51
CA SER A 172 -34.09 5.46 37.21
C SER A 172 -33.79 5.54 38.71
N HIS A 173 -32.65 5.07 39.15
CA HIS A 173 -32.28 4.87 40.55
C HIS A 173 -31.89 6.16 41.32
N SER A 174 -31.44 7.23 40.62
CA SER A 174 -30.97 8.47 41.28
C SER A 174 -32.06 9.27 41.97
N GLY A 175 -33.33 8.88 41.80
CA GLY A 175 -34.46 9.58 42.44
C GLY A 175 -34.77 10.96 41.84
N ARG A 176 -34.08 11.36 40.79
CA ARG A 176 -34.37 12.60 40.03
C ARG A 176 -35.58 12.39 39.15
N SER A 177 -36.16 13.47 38.64
CA SER A 177 -37.14 13.46 37.56
C SER A 177 -36.88 14.61 36.62
N PHE A 178 -37.03 14.39 35.34
CA PHE A 178 -36.97 15.46 34.37
C PHE A 178 -38.15 16.42 34.50
N ARG A 179 -37.89 17.68 34.18
CA ARG A 179 -38.86 18.75 34.05
C ARG A 179 -38.89 19.28 32.62
N GLN A 180 -39.84 20.12 32.30
CA GLN A 180 -39.97 20.69 30.98
C GLN A 180 -38.72 21.49 30.54
N ASP A 181 -38.01 22.15 31.46
CA ASP A 181 -36.73 22.81 31.21
C ASP A 181 -35.61 21.83 30.84
N ASP A 182 -35.65 20.60 31.34
CA ASP A 182 -34.68 19.56 30.99
C ASP A 182 -35.00 18.99 29.61
N ALA A 183 -36.27 18.81 29.26
CA ALA A 183 -36.66 18.43 27.91
C ALA A 183 -36.26 19.48 26.87
N HIS A 184 -36.41 20.78 27.18
CA HIS A 184 -35.95 21.84 26.32
C HIS A 184 -34.44 21.82 26.13
N PHE A 185 -33.68 21.60 27.22
CA PHE A 185 -32.20 21.47 27.13
C PHE A 185 -31.80 20.21 26.34
N ALA A 186 -32.50 19.10 26.46
CA ALA A 186 -32.26 17.91 25.64
C ALA A 186 -32.43 18.20 24.14
N GLY A 187 -33.38 19.07 23.77
CA GLY A 187 -33.53 19.55 22.38
C GLY A 187 -32.33 20.33 21.86
N ILE A 188 -31.76 21.23 22.69
CA ILE A 188 -30.54 21.98 22.35
C ILE A 188 -29.35 21.02 22.21
N LEU A 189 -29.24 20.07 23.12
CA LEU A 189 -28.22 19.05 23.16
C LEU A 189 -28.26 18.16 21.91
N ALA A 190 -29.46 17.73 21.50
CA ALA A 190 -29.66 16.91 20.32
C ALA A 190 -29.09 17.54 19.04
N GLY A 191 -29.21 18.86 18.90
CA GLY A 191 -28.58 19.57 17.79
C GLY A 191 -27.04 19.48 17.79
N ARG A 192 -26.42 19.50 18.98
CA ARG A 192 -24.95 19.37 19.10
C ARG A 192 -24.50 17.93 18.87
N VAL A 193 -25.23 16.97 19.43
CA VAL A 193 -24.97 15.53 19.20
C VAL A 193 -25.13 15.19 17.72
N ALA A 194 -26.19 15.66 17.08
CA ALA A 194 -26.43 15.42 15.66
C ALA A 194 -25.28 15.97 14.77
N LEU A 195 -24.79 17.17 15.11
CA LEU A 195 -23.65 17.76 14.38
C LEU A 195 -22.34 16.96 14.61
N ALA A 196 -22.10 16.49 15.83
CA ALA A 196 -20.96 15.65 16.15
C ALA A 196 -20.98 14.33 15.36
N LEU A 197 -22.16 13.71 15.25
CA LEU A 197 -22.38 12.52 14.45
C LEU A 197 -22.16 12.73 12.95
N ASP A 198 -22.71 13.82 12.41
CA ASP A 198 -22.56 14.17 11.00
C ASP A 198 -21.07 14.41 10.64
N ASN A 199 -20.34 15.11 11.51
CA ASN A 199 -18.91 15.33 11.33
C ASN A 199 -18.12 14.01 11.39
N ALA A 200 -18.39 13.14 12.37
CA ALA A 200 -17.71 11.84 12.50
C ALA A 200 -18.01 10.93 11.31
N GLY A 201 -19.26 10.92 10.82
CA GLY A 201 -19.66 10.19 9.62
C GLY A 201 -18.91 10.67 8.38
N LEU A 202 -18.86 11.98 8.15
CA LEU A 202 -18.13 12.59 7.02
C LEU A 202 -16.64 12.29 7.07
N PHE A 203 -16.03 12.30 8.27
CA PHE A 203 -14.62 11.95 8.44
C PHE A 203 -14.36 10.48 8.08
N SER A 204 -15.20 9.58 8.56
CA SER A 204 -15.08 8.15 8.23
C SER A 204 -15.28 7.86 6.73
N ASP A 205 -16.21 8.56 6.07
CA ASP A 205 -16.44 8.42 4.63
C ASP A 205 -15.25 8.97 3.82
N LEU A 206 -14.63 10.06 4.27
CA LEU A 206 -13.43 10.62 3.65
C LEU A 206 -12.25 9.65 3.76
N GLU A 207 -11.96 9.13 4.97
CA GLU A 207 -10.89 8.14 5.17
C GLU A 207 -11.09 6.89 4.30
N ARG A 208 -12.33 6.37 4.22
CA ARG A 208 -12.66 5.23 3.36
C ARG A 208 -12.40 5.55 1.89
N SER A 209 -12.85 6.72 1.43
CA SER A 209 -12.65 7.14 0.03
C SER A 209 -11.18 7.36 -0.31
N GLU A 210 -10.38 7.88 0.63
CA GLU A 210 -8.93 8.03 0.45
C GLU A 210 -8.25 6.66 0.39
N HIS A 211 -8.64 5.73 1.26
CA HIS A 211 -8.11 4.37 1.26
C HIS A 211 -8.44 3.61 -0.05
N GLU A 212 -9.70 3.65 -0.49
CA GLU A 212 -10.13 3.05 -1.76
C GLU A 212 -9.38 3.65 -2.96
N ARG A 213 -9.17 4.97 -2.97
CA ARG A 213 -8.39 5.64 -4.02
C ARG A 213 -6.92 5.21 -4.00
N ALA A 214 -6.33 5.06 -2.81
CA ALA A 214 -4.96 4.59 -2.66
C ALA A 214 -4.80 3.14 -3.15
N GLU A 215 -5.72 2.24 -2.81
CA GLU A 215 -5.72 0.85 -3.29
C GLU A 215 -5.86 0.75 -4.83
N ILE A 216 -6.77 1.54 -5.41
CA ILE A 216 -6.93 1.59 -6.87
C ILE A 216 -5.66 2.12 -7.53
N ALA A 217 -5.09 3.20 -7.00
CA ALA A 217 -3.84 3.76 -7.50
C ALA A 217 -2.71 2.74 -7.44
N GLU A 218 -2.52 2.06 -6.31
CA GLU A 218 -1.50 1.03 -6.14
C GLU A 218 -1.69 -0.15 -7.10
N THR A 219 -2.92 -0.61 -7.30
CA THR A 219 -3.24 -1.70 -8.24
C THR A 219 -2.90 -1.31 -9.68
N LEU A 220 -3.24 -0.09 -10.09
CA LEU A 220 -2.91 0.43 -11.41
C LEU A 220 -1.38 0.61 -11.56
N GLN A 221 -0.71 1.11 -10.54
CA GLN A 221 0.74 1.27 -10.52
C GLN A 221 1.48 -0.05 -10.72
N ARG A 222 1.11 -1.11 -9.98
CA ARG A 222 1.74 -2.43 -10.15
C ARG A 222 1.66 -2.95 -11.58
N GLY A 223 0.54 -2.72 -12.27
CA GLY A 223 0.36 -3.12 -13.68
C GLY A 223 1.22 -2.33 -14.67
N LEU A 224 1.74 -1.17 -14.27
CA LEU A 224 2.53 -0.29 -15.12
C LEU A 224 4.05 -0.45 -14.91
N LEU A 225 4.48 -0.97 -13.77
CA LEU A 225 5.89 -1.24 -13.50
C LEU A 225 6.47 -2.27 -14.48
N PRO A 226 7.79 -2.21 -14.77
CA PRO A 226 8.44 -3.22 -15.60
C PRO A 226 8.22 -4.63 -15.01
N PRO A 227 7.80 -5.61 -15.85
CA PRO A 227 7.63 -6.99 -15.39
C PRO A 227 8.98 -7.67 -15.17
N PRO A 228 9.00 -8.78 -14.42
CA PRO A 228 10.18 -9.63 -14.36
C PRO A 228 10.65 -10.02 -15.76
N LEU A 229 11.95 -9.90 -16.02
CA LEU A 229 12.52 -10.28 -17.30
C LEU A 229 12.48 -11.80 -17.48
N PRO A 230 12.09 -12.29 -18.66
CA PRO A 230 12.09 -13.72 -18.95
C PRO A 230 13.52 -14.25 -19.10
N HIS A 231 13.67 -15.56 -18.95
CA HIS A 231 14.89 -16.23 -19.40
C HIS A 231 14.98 -16.19 -20.92
N ILE A 232 16.11 -15.71 -21.45
CA ILE A 232 16.40 -15.67 -22.87
C ILE A 232 17.52 -16.67 -23.15
N PRO A 233 17.25 -17.79 -23.85
CA PRO A 233 18.29 -18.78 -24.18
C PRO A 233 19.46 -18.14 -24.90
N GLY A 234 20.69 -18.48 -24.48
CA GLY A 234 21.92 -17.95 -25.05
C GLY A 234 22.30 -16.53 -24.62
N TRP A 235 21.47 -15.84 -23.85
CA TRP A 235 21.71 -14.47 -23.43
C TRP A 235 21.57 -14.25 -21.93
N SER A 236 22.52 -13.52 -21.35
CA SER A 236 22.42 -12.92 -20.02
C SER A 236 21.82 -11.51 -20.18
N VAL A 237 20.75 -11.23 -19.43
CA VAL A 237 20.08 -9.92 -19.45
C VAL A 237 19.93 -9.43 -18.02
N ALA A 238 20.26 -8.18 -17.75
CA ALA A 238 20.04 -7.54 -16.45
C ALA A 238 19.41 -6.17 -16.65
N ALA A 239 18.54 -5.77 -15.72
CA ALA A 239 17.93 -4.45 -15.76
C ALA A 239 17.73 -3.87 -14.35
N MET A 240 17.67 -2.56 -14.29
CA MET A 240 17.26 -1.77 -13.15
C MET A 240 16.30 -0.69 -13.60
N TYR A 241 15.30 -0.40 -12.79
CA TYR A 241 14.41 0.74 -12.92
C TYR A 241 14.25 1.41 -11.56
N ARG A 242 14.43 2.71 -11.51
CA ARG A 242 14.29 3.52 -10.32
C ARG A 242 13.47 4.76 -10.63
N PRO A 243 12.26 4.90 -10.08
CA PRO A 243 11.45 6.10 -10.27
C PRO A 243 12.08 7.30 -9.55
N ALA A 244 11.88 8.50 -10.11
CA ALA A 244 12.16 9.76 -9.44
C ALA A 244 11.00 10.13 -8.50
N GLY A 245 11.30 10.77 -7.36
CA GLY A 245 10.29 11.34 -6.46
C GLY A 245 9.84 10.45 -5.31
N ALA A 246 8.90 10.97 -4.49
CA ALA A 246 8.37 10.29 -3.30
C ALA A 246 7.29 9.27 -3.66
N GLU A 247 7.26 8.22 -2.97
CA GLU A 247 6.42 7.01 -2.79
C GLU A 247 5.31 6.64 -3.79
N ASN A 248 4.85 7.50 -4.73
CA ASN A 248 3.66 7.19 -5.55
C ASN A 248 3.67 7.76 -6.98
N GLU A 249 4.80 8.13 -7.55
CA GLU A 249 4.84 8.59 -8.93
C GLU A 249 5.34 7.50 -9.88
N ILE A 250 4.49 7.11 -10.83
CA ILE A 250 4.87 6.24 -11.94
C ILE A 250 5.64 7.09 -12.93
N GLY A 251 6.84 6.63 -13.29
CA GLY A 251 7.71 7.31 -14.22
C GLY A 251 7.41 7.09 -15.70
N GLY A 252 8.14 7.81 -16.53
CA GLY A 252 8.15 7.68 -17.99
C GLY A 252 8.99 6.52 -18.48
N ASP A 253 10.04 6.17 -17.76
CA ASP A 253 10.98 5.12 -18.12
C ASP A 253 10.39 3.72 -18.08
N PHE A 254 10.82 2.87 -19.00
CA PHE A 254 10.42 1.47 -19.03
C PHE A 254 11.46 0.59 -19.70
N TYR A 255 11.44 -0.69 -19.35
CA TYR A 255 12.04 -1.77 -20.13
C TYR A 255 11.09 -2.94 -20.28
N ASP A 256 11.33 -3.79 -21.27
CA ASP A 256 10.56 -5.03 -21.46
C ASP A 256 11.40 -6.03 -22.28
N ALA A 257 11.10 -7.33 -22.11
CA ALA A 257 11.65 -8.37 -22.96
C ALA A 257 10.53 -9.40 -23.27
N PHE A 258 10.39 -9.73 -24.57
CA PHE A 258 9.32 -10.61 -25.01
C PHE A 258 9.66 -11.36 -26.28
N ARG A 259 9.01 -12.48 -26.49
CA ARG A 259 9.21 -13.34 -27.68
C ARG A 259 8.71 -12.69 -28.95
N ILE A 260 9.50 -12.87 -30.01
CA ILE A 260 9.16 -12.53 -31.40
C ILE A 260 9.40 -13.75 -32.31
N ALA A 261 9.02 -13.65 -33.58
CA ALA A 261 9.34 -14.67 -34.56
C ALA A 261 10.87 -14.78 -34.75
N GLY A 262 11.44 -15.93 -34.36
CA GLY A 262 12.88 -16.23 -34.49
C GLY A 262 13.78 -15.66 -33.41
N GLY A 263 13.25 -15.32 -32.25
CA GLY A 263 14.06 -14.87 -31.10
C GLY A 263 13.29 -14.01 -30.09
N TRP A 264 13.93 -12.97 -29.61
CA TRP A 264 13.42 -12.08 -28.58
C TRP A 264 13.59 -10.61 -28.95
N MET A 265 12.68 -9.78 -28.51
CA MET A 265 12.80 -8.33 -28.53
C MET A 265 13.06 -7.85 -27.09
N VAL A 266 14.11 -7.07 -26.91
CA VAL A 266 14.45 -6.40 -25.66
C VAL A 266 14.38 -4.91 -25.91
N VAL A 267 13.62 -4.19 -25.11
CA VAL A 267 13.38 -2.75 -25.31
C VAL A 267 13.63 -1.98 -24.02
N ILE A 268 14.12 -0.76 -24.18
CA ILE A 268 14.20 0.25 -23.13
C ILE A 268 13.75 1.59 -23.74
N GLY A 269 13.06 2.41 -22.99
CA GLY A 269 12.58 3.70 -23.47
C GLY A 269 12.17 4.63 -22.35
N ASP A 270 11.95 5.88 -22.73
CA ASP A 270 11.46 6.95 -21.87
C ASP A 270 10.33 7.71 -22.55
N VAL A 271 9.31 8.07 -21.79
CA VAL A 271 8.15 8.86 -22.19
C VAL A 271 8.19 10.22 -21.50
N THR A 272 8.17 11.29 -22.27
CA THR A 272 8.17 12.65 -21.72
C THR A 272 6.99 12.91 -20.79
N GLY A 273 7.28 13.44 -19.58
CA GLY A 273 6.29 13.81 -18.57
C GLY A 273 6.35 12.89 -17.36
N ARG A 274 5.51 13.16 -16.35
CA ARG A 274 5.47 12.43 -15.09
C ARG A 274 4.03 12.13 -14.67
N GLY A 275 3.87 11.18 -13.75
CA GLY A 275 2.60 10.81 -13.17
C GLY A 275 1.69 10.00 -14.11
N ALA A 276 0.40 9.95 -13.80
CA ALA A 276 -0.57 9.06 -14.44
C ALA A 276 -0.68 9.22 -15.98
N GLN A 277 -0.41 10.41 -16.52
CA GLN A 277 -0.44 10.61 -17.97
C GLN A 277 0.76 9.96 -18.65
N ALA A 278 1.98 10.14 -18.13
CA ALA A 278 3.17 9.50 -18.65
C ALA A 278 3.03 7.97 -18.55
N ALA A 279 2.61 7.46 -17.39
CA ALA A 279 2.37 6.04 -17.16
C ALA A 279 1.39 5.41 -18.16
N ALA A 280 0.31 6.10 -18.51
CA ALA A 280 -0.63 5.63 -19.53
C ALA A 280 0.01 5.56 -20.93
N VAL A 281 0.93 6.46 -21.25
CA VAL A 281 1.69 6.44 -22.51
C VAL A 281 2.76 5.36 -22.47
N THR A 282 3.45 5.17 -21.34
CA THR A 282 4.41 4.08 -21.10
C THR A 282 3.75 2.70 -21.32
N ALA A 283 2.56 2.48 -20.76
CA ALA A 283 1.79 1.27 -21.00
C ALA A 283 1.45 1.09 -22.50
N LEU A 284 0.97 2.16 -23.14
CA LEU A 284 0.71 2.12 -24.58
C LEU A 284 1.96 1.75 -25.37
N ALA A 285 3.11 2.40 -25.07
CA ALA A 285 4.38 2.16 -25.74
C ALA A 285 4.78 0.68 -25.62
N ARG A 286 4.81 0.15 -24.40
CA ARG A 286 5.18 -1.25 -24.15
C ARG A 286 4.27 -2.23 -24.89
N TYR A 287 2.94 -2.09 -24.78
CA TYR A 287 2.01 -3.03 -25.41
C TYR A 287 1.99 -2.89 -26.94
N THR A 288 2.16 -1.69 -27.47
CA THR A 288 2.26 -1.48 -28.93
C THR A 288 3.54 -2.11 -29.49
N LEU A 289 4.69 -1.85 -28.86
CA LEU A 289 5.97 -2.45 -29.24
C LEU A 289 5.88 -3.99 -29.18
N ARG A 290 5.36 -4.54 -28.08
CA ARG A 290 5.20 -5.98 -27.90
C ARG A 290 4.32 -6.60 -29.00
N THR A 291 3.17 -6.01 -29.27
CA THR A 291 2.21 -6.55 -30.26
C THR A 291 2.77 -6.45 -31.67
N ALA A 292 3.30 -5.29 -32.06
CA ALA A 292 3.84 -5.07 -33.39
C ALA A 292 5.07 -5.96 -33.67
N ALA A 293 6.00 -6.05 -32.71
CA ALA A 293 7.18 -6.88 -32.84
C ALA A 293 6.88 -8.39 -32.80
N ALA A 294 5.91 -8.85 -31.98
CA ALA A 294 5.48 -10.25 -31.96
C ALA A 294 4.94 -10.71 -33.31
N LEU A 295 4.26 -9.82 -34.02
CA LEU A 295 3.68 -10.11 -35.34
C LEU A 295 4.71 -10.08 -36.47
N THR A 296 5.71 -9.21 -36.40
CA THR A 296 6.61 -8.91 -37.52
C THR A 296 8.05 -9.38 -37.31
N GLY A 297 8.51 -9.53 -36.07
CA GLY A 297 9.91 -9.78 -35.72
C GLY A 297 10.85 -8.61 -36.06
N ASP A 298 10.31 -7.43 -36.43
CA ASP A 298 11.08 -6.30 -36.92
C ASP A 298 11.00 -5.10 -35.96
N PRO A 299 12.14 -4.63 -35.40
CA PRO A 299 12.17 -3.51 -34.49
C PRO A 299 11.76 -2.18 -35.15
N VAL A 300 12.00 -1.98 -36.46
CA VAL A 300 11.61 -0.76 -37.16
C VAL A 300 10.09 -0.68 -37.30
N ILE A 301 9.44 -1.76 -37.71
CA ILE A 301 7.97 -1.81 -37.82
C ILE A 301 7.32 -1.57 -36.45
N ALA A 302 7.93 -2.06 -35.38
CA ALA A 302 7.45 -1.80 -34.02
C ALA A 302 7.52 -0.30 -33.66
N LEU A 303 8.64 0.37 -33.96
CA LEU A 303 8.81 1.82 -33.76
C LEU A 303 7.84 2.65 -34.62
N GLU A 304 7.71 2.32 -35.92
CA GLU A 304 6.78 3.00 -36.84
C GLU A 304 5.32 2.86 -36.37
N THR A 305 4.95 1.69 -35.85
CA THR A 305 3.61 1.45 -35.32
C THR A 305 3.38 2.30 -34.07
N LEU A 306 4.32 2.33 -33.13
CA LEU A 306 4.22 3.18 -31.94
C LEU A 306 4.18 4.67 -32.30
N ASN A 307 5.01 5.13 -33.26
CA ASN A 307 4.98 6.53 -33.72
C ASN A 307 3.58 6.93 -34.24
N ARG A 308 2.95 6.06 -35.01
CA ARG A 308 1.61 6.27 -35.56
C ARG A 308 0.56 6.38 -34.44
N GLU A 309 0.64 5.53 -33.43
CA GLU A 309 -0.27 5.56 -32.29
C GLU A 309 -0.08 6.82 -31.44
N LEU A 310 1.17 7.25 -31.18
CA LEU A 310 1.46 8.48 -30.45
C LEU A 310 0.93 9.71 -31.19
N LEU A 311 1.14 9.80 -32.50
CA LEU A 311 0.65 10.92 -33.33
C LEU A 311 -0.87 10.97 -33.49
N ALA A 312 -1.57 9.85 -33.30
CA ALA A 312 -3.03 9.79 -33.36
C ALA A 312 -3.70 10.32 -32.07
N ARG A 313 -2.99 10.43 -30.96
CA ARG A 313 -3.51 10.89 -29.68
C ARG A 313 -3.59 12.41 -29.59
N ARG A 314 -4.57 12.92 -28.81
CA ARG A 314 -4.62 14.32 -28.44
C ARG A 314 -3.68 14.56 -27.24
N GLY A 315 -2.58 15.23 -27.48
CA GLY A 315 -1.53 15.54 -26.49
C GLY A 315 -0.19 15.08 -27.03
N ALA A 316 0.76 16.01 -27.19
CA ALA A 316 2.08 15.72 -27.71
C ALA A 316 2.91 14.99 -26.63
N SER A 317 2.87 13.68 -26.63
CA SER A 317 3.80 12.87 -25.83
C SER A 317 4.90 12.35 -26.75
N LEU A 318 6.14 12.63 -26.40
CA LEU A 318 7.30 12.08 -27.07
C LEU A 318 7.73 10.81 -26.34
N CYS A 319 8.30 9.88 -27.09
CA CYS A 319 8.84 8.65 -26.51
C CYS A 319 10.17 8.31 -27.18
N SER A 320 11.21 8.17 -26.38
CA SER A 320 12.49 7.64 -26.82
C SER A 320 12.51 6.12 -26.63
N VAL A 321 13.08 5.37 -27.60
CA VAL A 321 13.13 3.89 -27.51
C VAL A 321 14.43 3.38 -28.17
N ALA A 322 15.09 2.43 -27.49
CA ALA A 322 16.04 1.50 -28.10
C ALA A 322 15.42 0.11 -28.13
N ALA A 323 15.25 -0.45 -29.33
CA ALA A 323 14.67 -1.77 -29.57
C ALA A 323 15.72 -2.72 -30.15
N MET A 324 16.03 -3.78 -29.43
CA MET A 324 17.04 -4.78 -29.77
C MET A 324 16.39 -6.12 -30.05
N ALA A 325 16.38 -6.58 -31.30
CA ALA A 325 15.98 -7.92 -31.64
C ALA A 325 17.20 -8.86 -31.63
N ILE A 326 17.15 -9.88 -30.77
CA ILE A 326 18.20 -10.86 -30.54
C ILE A 326 17.71 -12.25 -30.94
N ASP A 327 18.60 -13.04 -31.50
CA ASP A 327 18.34 -14.42 -31.90
C ASP A 327 18.69 -15.36 -30.73
N GLU A 328 18.06 -16.55 -30.67
CA GLU A 328 18.45 -17.58 -29.70
C GLU A 328 19.86 -18.14 -29.97
N ASP A 329 20.38 -17.97 -31.20
CA ASP A 329 21.77 -18.19 -31.54
C ASP A 329 22.57 -16.89 -31.32
N PRO A 330 23.34 -16.78 -30.22
CA PRO A 330 24.04 -15.55 -29.86
C PRO A 330 25.22 -15.22 -30.80
N SER A 331 25.57 -16.09 -31.75
CA SER A 331 26.54 -15.78 -32.79
C SER A 331 26.00 -14.78 -33.85
N ARG A 332 24.68 -14.64 -33.92
CA ARG A 332 24.04 -13.67 -34.80
C ARG A 332 24.10 -12.27 -34.24
N PRO A 333 24.27 -11.23 -35.09
CA PRO A 333 24.32 -9.87 -34.61
C PRO A 333 23.00 -9.40 -34.04
N VAL A 334 23.06 -8.60 -32.99
CA VAL A 334 21.91 -7.86 -32.43
C VAL A 334 21.38 -6.90 -33.50
N ARG A 335 20.09 -6.94 -33.79
CA ARG A 335 19.41 -6.00 -34.68
C ARG A 335 18.85 -4.85 -33.87
N LEU A 336 19.54 -3.72 -33.90
CA LEU A 336 19.20 -2.53 -33.11
C LEU A 336 18.43 -1.52 -33.96
N ALA A 337 17.35 -0.98 -33.44
CA ALA A 337 16.69 0.22 -33.94
C ALA A 337 16.52 1.22 -32.80
N ILE A 338 16.88 2.49 -33.03
CA ILE A 338 16.78 3.56 -32.03
C ILE A 338 15.82 4.63 -32.51
N ALA A 339 15.07 5.21 -31.61
CA ALA A 339 14.21 6.37 -31.84
C ALA A 339 14.41 7.41 -30.73
N GLY A 340 15.31 8.36 -30.94
CA GLY A 340 15.60 9.46 -30.01
C GLY A 340 16.17 9.04 -28.64
N HIS A 341 16.56 7.78 -28.49
CA HIS A 341 17.10 7.25 -27.23
C HIS A 341 18.62 7.35 -27.21
N PRO A 342 19.26 7.50 -26.03
CA PRO A 342 20.71 7.40 -25.92
C PRO A 342 21.25 6.11 -26.58
N ALA A 343 22.38 6.22 -27.29
CA ALA A 343 22.93 5.07 -28.02
C ALA A 343 23.47 4.02 -27.05
N PRO A 344 23.29 2.72 -27.35
CA PRO A 344 23.87 1.64 -26.56
C PRO A 344 25.40 1.71 -26.52
N LEU A 345 25.97 1.34 -25.38
CA LEU A 345 27.39 1.23 -25.15
C LEU A 345 27.83 -0.23 -25.32
N LEU A 346 28.75 -0.49 -26.24
CA LEU A 346 29.44 -1.77 -26.37
C LEU A 346 30.63 -1.76 -25.41
N VAL A 347 30.58 -2.61 -24.41
CA VAL A 347 31.64 -2.80 -23.39
C VAL A 347 32.45 -4.03 -23.77
N ASP A 348 33.78 -3.86 -23.89
CA ASP A 348 34.74 -4.92 -24.20
C ASP A 348 35.98 -4.74 -23.30
N GLY A 349 36.02 -5.40 -22.15
CA GLY A 349 37.00 -5.15 -21.12
C GLY A 349 37.01 -3.69 -20.69
N ASP A 350 38.16 -3.00 -20.78
CA ASP A 350 38.28 -1.58 -20.44
C ASP A 350 37.76 -0.62 -21.54
N SER A 351 37.43 -1.15 -22.71
CA SER A 351 36.91 -0.36 -23.84
C SER A 351 35.40 -0.21 -23.75
N VAL A 352 34.93 1.04 -23.78
CA VAL A 352 33.51 1.38 -23.84
C VAL A 352 33.29 2.26 -25.07
N VAL A 353 32.54 1.74 -26.03
CA VAL A 353 32.32 2.41 -27.33
C VAL A 353 30.82 2.58 -27.57
N GLU A 354 30.42 3.78 -27.91
CA GLU A 354 29.04 4.11 -28.26
C GLU A 354 28.69 3.60 -29.66
N ALA A 355 27.50 2.98 -29.81
CA ALA A 355 26.96 2.60 -31.10
C ALA A 355 26.57 3.85 -31.89
N THR A 356 27.01 3.93 -33.16
CA THR A 356 26.84 5.15 -34.00
C THR A 356 25.43 5.16 -34.63
N VAL A 357 24.37 5.23 -33.83
CA VAL A 357 22.99 5.28 -34.31
C VAL A 357 22.29 6.50 -33.74
N SER A 358 21.72 7.33 -34.59
CA SER A 358 20.86 8.44 -34.19
C SER A 358 19.66 8.53 -35.12
N ALA A 359 18.46 8.65 -34.56
CA ALA A 359 17.22 8.77 -35.32
C ALA A 359 16.18 9.59 -34.54
N PRO A 360 15.15 10.15 -35.20
CA PRO A 360 14.15 10.99 -34.58
C PRO A 360 13.39 10.28 -33.47
N VAL A 361 13.03 11.04 -32.41
CA VAL A 361 12.16 10.59 -31.33
C VAL A 361 10.75 10.30 -31.84
N LEU A 362 10.07 9.33 -31.23
CA LEU A 362 8.69 8.95 -31.57
C LEU A 362 7.71 10.02 -31.11
N GLY A 363 6.62 10.19 -31.85
CA GLY A 363 5.56 11.17 -31.56
C GLY A 363 5.85 12.58 -32.07
N ALA A 364 7.05 12.85 -32.62
CA ALA A 364 7.41 14.18 -33.10
C ALA A 364 7.06 14.42 -34.58
N PHE A 365 7.35 13.46 -35.45
CA PHE A 365 7.26 13.65 -36.89
C PHE A 365 6.50 12.49 -37.56
N ARG A 366 5.57 12.85 -38.48
CA ARG A 366 4.78 11.85 -39.21
C ARG A 366 5.60 11.08 -40.25
N ASP A 367 6.55 11.76 -40.87
CA ASP A 367 7.36 11.22 -41.97
C ASP A 367 8.77 10.77 -41.49
N ALA A 368 8.90 10.52 -40.15
CA ALA A 368 10.13 9.98 -39.59
C ALA A 368 10.35 8.54 -40.08
N SER A 369 11.60 8.17 -40.26
CA SER A 369 12.02 6.81 -40.61
C SER A 369 13.15 6.34 -39.71
N TRP A 370 13.18 5.05 -39.46
CA TRP A 370 14.20 4.40 -38.65
C TRP A 370 14.86 3.30 -39.45
N SER A 371 16.05 2.88 -39.04
CA SER A 371 16.80 1.82 -39.68
C SER A 371 17.32 0.82 -38.66
N VAL A 372 17.58 -0.40 -39.14
CA VAL A 372 18.21 -1.45 -38.33
C VAL A 372 19.73 -1.39 -38.51
N GLU A 373 20.44 -1.27 -37.38
CA GLU A 373 21.85 -1.54 -37.30
C GLU A 373 22.10 -2.96 -36.76
N ARG A 374 23.15 -3.61 -37.30
CA ARG A 374 23.56 -4.96 -36.86
C ARG A 374 24.84 -4.88 -36.07
N ILE A 375 24.73 -5.10 -34.77
CA ILE A 375 25.87 -5.03 -33.86
C ILE A 375 26.29 -6.46 -33.49
N PRO A 376 27.49 -6.89 -33.93
CA PRO A 376 28.02 -8.18 -33.46
C PRO A 376 28.47 -8.02 -32.01
N VAL A 377 27.90 -8.85 -31.12
CA VAL A 377 28.29 -8.93 -29.71
C VAL A 377 28.90 -10.30 -29.48
N ARG A 378 30.15 -10.34 -29.06
CA ARG A 378 30.90 -11.59 -28.84
C ARG A 378 30.84 -12.03 -27.37
N PRO A 379 31.07 -13.29 -27.07
CA PRO A 379 31.28 -13.72 -25.68
C PRO A 379 32.36 -12.87 -25.01
N GLY A 380 32.08 -12.37 -23.80
CA GLY A 380 32.93 -11.42 -23.08
C GLY A 380 32.63 -9.94 -23.36
N GLN A 381 31.86 -9.64 -24.42
CA GLN A 381 31.31 -8.29 -24.67
C GLN A 381 29.88 -8.18 -24.20
N GLN A 382 29.43 -6.96 -23.91
CA GLN A 382 28.03 -6.67 -23.54
C GLN A 382 27.58 -5.33 -24.15
N LEU A 383 26.26 -5.22 -24.41
CA LEU A 383 25.61 -3.97 -24.73
C LEU A 383 24.90 -3.45 -23.49
N VAL A 384 25.16 -2.20 -23.14
CA VAL A 384 24.51 -1.48 -22.04
C VAL A 384 23.76 -0.29 -22.60
N VAL A 385 22.50 -0.15 -22.23
CA VAL A 385 21.62 0.95 -22.62
C VAL A 385 21.08 1.60 -21.36
N VAL A 386 21.06 2.92 -21.34
CA VAL A 386 20.56 3.70 -20.19
C VAL A 386 19.62 4.79 -20.67
N THR A 387 18.66 5.17 -19.87
CA THR A 387 17.85 6.39 -20.08
C THR A 387 18.63 7.63 -19.67
N ASP A 388 18.20 8.80 -20.10
CA ASP A 388 18.86 10.07 -19.79
C ASP A 388 18.82 10.41 -18.29
N GLY A 389 17.85 9.88 -17.53
CA GLY A 389 17.83 9.98 -16.08
C GLY A 389 19.08 9.44 -15.37
N VAL A 390 19.83 8.53 -16.02
CA VAL A 390 21.13 8.09 -15.53
C VAL A 390 22.19 9.19 -15.73
N THR A 391 22.33 9.73 -16.93
CA THR A 391 23.36 10.72 -17.26
C THR A 391 23.04 12.12 -16.74
N ASP A 392 21.75 12.48 -16.68
CA ASP A 392 21.27 13.77 -16.22
C ASP A 392 21.09 13.86 -14.70
N SER A 393 21.22 12.73 -14.01
CA SER A 393 21.15 12.68 -12.53
C SER A 393 22.08 13.72 -11.90
N SER A 394 21.51 14.58 -11.04
CA SER A 394 22.23 15.66 -10.38
C SER A 394 22.90 15.20 -9.08
N GLY A 395 24.06 15.80 -8.80
CA GLY A 395 24.80 15.57 -7.56
C GLY A 395 25.65 16.80 -7.19
N PRO A 396 26.40 16.72 -6.08
CA PRO A 396 27.23 17.85 -5.60
C PRO A 396 28.25 18.38 -6.63
N GLU A 397 28.66 17.53 -7.57
CA GLU A 397 29.66 17.85 -8.60
C GLU A 397 29.03 18.12 -9.98
N GLY A 398 27.74 18.42 -10.05
CA GLY A 398 26.98 18.64 -11.28
C GLY A 398 26.22 17.43 -11.75
N ARG A 399 26.19 17.13 -13.07
CA ARG A 399 25.53 15.94 -13.61
C ARG A 399 26.44 14.71 -13.54
N PHE A 400 25.85 13.52 -13.47
CA PHE A 400 26.58 12.26 -13.55
C PHE A 400 27.37 12.17 -14.85
N GLY A 401 26.72 12.35 -15.98
CA GLY A 401 27.31 12.54 -17.31
C GLY A 401 27.91 11.28 -17.93
N GLU A 402 28.12 11.31 -19.23
CA GLU A 402 28.68 10.20 -20.03
C GLU A 402 30.07 9.75 -19.57
N ARG A 403 30.91 10.68 -19.14
CA ARG A 403 32.27 10.34 -18.69
C ARG A 403 32.24 9.39 -17.49
N ARG A 404 31.43 9.66 -16.47
CA ARG A 404 31.29 8.76 -15.30
C ARG A 404 30.64 7.43 -15.68
N LEU A 405 29.63 7.48 -16.58
CA LEU A 405 29.02 6.28 -17.12
C LEU A 405 30.06 5.34 -17.76
N HIS A 406 30.95 5.87 -18.63
CA HIS A 406 32.02 5.10 -19.24
C HIS A 406 33.03 4.58 -18.20
N GLU A 407 33.45 5.41 -17.24
CA GLU A 407 34.38 5.03 -16.17
C GLU A 407 33.81 3.86 -15.31
N GLN A 408 32.49 3.86 -15.03
CA GLN A 408 31.86 2.78 -14.26
C GLN A 408 31.74 1.48 -15.07
N LEU A 409 31.58 1.54 -16.36
CA LEU A 409 31.44 0.39 -17.24
C LEU A 409 32.76 -0.24 -17.66
N ALA A 410 33.87 0.47 -17.57
CA ALA A 410 35.19 -0.07 -17.90
C ALA A 410 35.55 -1.24 -16.97
N GLY A 411 36.02 -2.36 -17.55
CA GLY A 411 36.39 -3.58 -16.84
C GLY A 411 35.24 -4.38 -16.28
N VAL A 412 33.99 -4.10 -16.68
CA VAL A 412 32.82 -4.86 -16.23
C VAL A 412 32.63 -6.08 -17.09
N SER A 413 32.55 -7.26 -16.45
CA SER A 413 32.55 -8.55 -17.15
C SER A 413 31.15 -9.12 -17.41
N SER A 414 30.10 -8.62 -16.74
CA SER A 414 28.75 -9.18 -16.88
C SER A 414 27.63 -8.12 -16.80
N PRO A 415 26.46 -8.38 -17.40
CA PRO A 415 25.28 -7.52 -17.29
C PRO A 415 24.84 -7.24 -15.84
N ALA A 416 24.91 -8.25 -14.97
CA ALA A 416 24.57 -8.08 -13.56
C ALA A 416 25.50 -7.09 -12.86
N LEU A 417 26.80 -7.21 -13.11
CA LEU A 417 27.80 -6.32 -12.54
C LEU A 417 27.71 -4.90 -13.12
N ALA A 418 27.34 -4.75 -14.40
CA ALA A 418 27.11 -3.45 -15.02
C ALA A 418 25.96 -2.71 -14.30
N VAL A 419 24.83 -3.37 -14.13
CA VAL A 419 23.67 -2.82 -13.42
C VAL A 419 24.02 -2.48 -11.97
N GLN A 420 24.67 -3.37 -11.24
CA GLN A 420 25.04 -3.18 -9.83
C GLN A 420 25.99 -1.98 -9.64
N LYS A 421 27.05 -1.89 -10.48
CA LYS A 421 28.01 -0.78 -10.39
C LYS A 421 27.38 0.57 -10.71
N LEU A 422 26.57 0.64 -11.76
CA LEU A 422 25.88 1.87 -12.14
C LEU A 422 24.85 2.28 -11.08
N GLU A 423 24.08 1.36 -10.54
CA GLU A 423 23.14 1.63 -9.46
C GLU A 423 23.85 2.19 -8.21
N ALA A 424 24.93 1.54 -7.78
CA ALA A 424 25.71 1.99 -6.64
C ALA A 424 26.34 3.38 -6.87
N ALA A 425 26.87 3.62 -8.08
CA ALA A 425 27.46 4.90 -8.45
C ALA A 425 26.41 6.03 -8.49
N LEU A 426 25.21 5.77 -9.04
CA LEU A 426 24.11 6.72 -9.06
C LEU A 426 23.62 7.03 -7.65
N HIS A 427 23.42 5.99 -6.82
CA HIS A 427 22.99 6.16 -5.43
C HIS A 427 23.97 7.02 -4.63
N GLY A 428 25.27 6.74 -4.75
CA GLY A 428 26.32 7.53 -4.09
C GLY A 428 26.41 8.96 -4.61
N PHE A 429 26.21 9.18 -5.92
CA PHE A 429 26.33 10.48 -6.56
C PHE A 429 25.14 11.40 -6.25
N SER A 430 23.92 10.88 -6.31
CA SER A 430 22.67 11.65 -6.09
C SER A 430 22.23 11.71 -4.62
N ALA A 431 23.02 11.17 -3.69
CA ALA A 431 22.63 10.99 -2.27
C ALA A 431 21.25 10.33 -2.09
N GLY A 432 20.91 9.43 -3.01
CA GLY A 432 19.68 8.67 -2.99
C GLY A 432 18.45 9.32 -3.64
N ALA A 433 18.51 10.59 -4.05
CA ALA A 433 17.41 11.27 -4.75
C ALA A 433 17.71 11.44 -6.24
N LEU A 434 16.81 10.99 -7.11
CA LEU A 434 16.90 11.19 -8.55
C LEU A 434 15.99 12.35 -8.99
N ASP A 435 16.46 13.15 -9.94
CA ASP A 435 15.69 14.24 -10.56
C ASP A 435 14.73 13.72 -11.63
N ASP A 436 15.08 12.61 -12.28
CA ASP A 436 14.27 11.90 -13.25
C ASP A 436 14.35 10.39 -13.05
N ASP A 437 13.38 9.65 -13.65
CA ASP A 437 13.42 8.21 -13.64
C ASP A 437 14.71 7.69 -14.27
N ALA A 438 15.22 6.58 -13.79
CA ALA A 438 16.43 5.98 -14.34
C ALA A 438 16.20 4.50 -14.64
N ALA A 439 16.46 4.12 -15.88
CA ALA A 439 16.47 2.73 -16.27
C ALA A 439 17.82 2.34 -16.89
N ILE A 440 18.26 1.14 -16.58
CA ILE A 440 19.48 0.52 -17.10
C ILE A 440 19.11 -0.86 -17.61
N LEU A 441 19.58 -1.19 -18.80
CA LEU A 441 19.42 -2.50 -19.41
C LEU A 441 20.73 -2.97 -19.99
N ALA A 442 21.19 -4.17 -19.64
CA ALA A 442 22.42 -4.76 -20.13
C ALA A 442 22.17 -6.16 -20.69
N ILE A 443 22.76 -6.48 -21.84
CA ILE A 443 22.67 -7.81 -22.48
C ILE A 443 24.05 -8.31 -22.90
N ALA A 444 24.31 -9.60 -22.75
CA ALA A 444 25.53 -10.26 -23.22
C ALA A 444 25.24 -11.69 -23.70
N PRO A 445 25.95 -12.19 -24.72
CA PRO A 445 25.87 -13.59 -25.10
C PRO A 445 26.51 -14.47 -24.02
N ILE A 446 25.89 -15.63 -23.74
CA ILE A 446 26.44 -16.63 -22.82
C ILE A 446 27.20 -17.66 -23.65
N ALA A 447 28.47 -17.96 -23.26
CA ALA A 447 29.20 -19.07 -23.85
C ALA A 447 28.53 -20.39 -23.39
N THR A 448 27.97 -21.12 -24.33
CA THR A 448 27.21 -22.35 -24.04
C THR A 448 28.15 -23.56 -23.93
N GLU A 449 28.13 -24.24 -22.77
CA GLU A 449 28.21 -25.71 -22.68
C GLU A 449 27.98 -26.10 -21.22
N ALA A 450 26.79 -26.64 -20.89
CA ALA A 450 26.52 -27.24 -19.60
C ALA A 450 25.68 -28.50 -19.76
N GLU A 451 26.11 -29.61 -19.15
CA GLU A 451 25.27 -30.81 -19.03
C GLU A 451 24.02 -30.51 -18.18
N SER A 452 22.87 -30.75 -18.74
CA SER A 452 21.57 -30.53 -18.07
C SER A 452 21.42 -31.51 -16.90
N ALA A 453 20.96 -31.03 -15.74
CA ALA A 453 20.60 -31.86 -14.60
C ALA A 453 19.48 -32.86 -14.92
N SER A 454 19.37 -33.90 -14.08
CA SER A 454 18.29 -34.89 -14.19
C SER A 454 16.90 -34.22 -14.05
N GLY A 455 15.86 -34.85 -14.58
CA GLY A 455 14.49 -34.37 -14.42
C GLY A 455 14.02 -34.36 -12.95
N GLU A 456 14.69 -35.11 -12.07
CA GLU A 456 14.41 -35.14 -10.63
C GLU A 456 15.02 -33.92 -9.92
N ASP A 457 16.26 -33.57 -10.24
CA ASP A 457 16.95 -32.38 -9.74
C ASP A 457 16.20 -31.11 -10.13
N ARG A 458 15.75 -31.07 -11.38
CA ARG A 458 14.97 -29.93 -11.88
C ARG A 458 13.69 -29.73 -11.07
N ARG A 459 12.90 -30.77 -10.88
CA ARG A 459 11.65 -30.70 -10.10
C ARG A 459 11.90 -30.30 -8.65
N LEU A 460 13.01 -30.76 -8.05
CA LEU A 460 13.36 -30.42 -6.68
C LEU A 460 13.64 -28.93 -6.51
N VAL A 461 14.44 -28.35 -7.41
CA VAL A 461 14.77 -26.92 -7.39
C VAL A 461 13.54 -26.05 -7.74
N GLU A 462 12.78 -26.44 -8.75
CA GLU A 462 11.56 -25.71 -9.14
C GLU A 462 10.55 -25.67 -7.97
N ARG A 463 10.34 -26.79 -7.27
CA ARG A 463 9.48 -26.83 -6.08
C ARG A 463 9.97 -25.90 -4.97
N LEU A 464 11.29 -25.90 -4.69
CA LEU A 464 11.85 -25.00 -3.68
C LEU A 464 11.61 -23.53 -4.04
N PHE A 465 11.87 -23.15 -5.29
CA PHE A 465 11.72 -21.76 -5.74
C PHE A 465 10.25 -21.33 -5.78
N GLU A 466 9.35 -22.21 -6.23
CA GLU A 466 7.91 -21.95 -6.18
C GLU A 466 7.39 -21.80 -4.75
N ALA A 467 7.80 -22.68 -3.84
CA ALA A 467 7.44 -22.58 -2.42
C ALA A 467 7.98 -21.29 -1.80
N PHE A 468 9.22 -20.90 -2.13
CA PHE A 468 9.80 -19.63 -1.70
C PHE A 468 9.00 -18.42 -2.21
N ASN A 469 8.64 -18.39 -3.50
CA ASN A 469 7.86 -17.29 -4.09
C ASN A 469 6.46 -17.17 -3.48
N ARG A 470 5.85 -18.29 -3.03
CA ARG A 470 4.58 -18.30 -2.28
C ARG A 470 4.72 -18.06 -0.79
N ARG A 471 5.97 -17.97 -0.26
CA ARG A 471 6.24 -17.89 1.19
C ARG A 471 5.72 -19.11 1.97
N ASP A 472 5.66 -20.27 1.30
CA ASP A 472 5.21 -21.53 1.89
C ASP A 472 6.31 -22.17 2.73
N ILE A 473 6.38 -21.77 4.00
CA ILE A 473 7.42 -22.24 4.93
C ILE A 473 7.31 -23.74 5.23
N GLU A 474 6.12 -24.31 5.14
CA GLU A 474 5.91 -25.74 5.41
C GLU A 474 6.54 -26.56 4.29
N GLU A 475 6.24 -26.26 3.02
CA GLU A 475 6.84 -26.91 1.86
C GLU A 475 8.35 -26.67 1.78
N ILE A 476 8.85 -25.46 2.04
CA ILE A 476 10.30 -25.17 2.09
C ILE A 476 10.98 -26.07 3.15
N SER A 477 10.38 -26.19 4.35
CA SER A 477 10.94 -26.99 5.43
C SER A 477 10.97 -28.50 5.13
N GLU A 478 10.00 -29.01 4.36
CA GLU A 478 9.99 -30.40 3.90
C GLU A 478 11.11 -30.71 2.90
N LEU A 479 11.45 -29.74 2.05
CA LEU A 479 12.49 -29.85 1.04
C LEU A 479 13.91 -29.65 1.60
N CYS A 480 14.05 -29.10 2.78
CA CYS A 480 15.31 -28.79 3.42
C CYS A 480 15.61 -29.77 4.58
N ASP A 481 16.88 -29.99 4.84
CA ASP A 481 17.33 -30.75 6.00
C ASP A 481 17.26 -29.90 7.28
N GLU A 482 17.15 -30.55 8.45
CA GLU A 482 17.16 -29.86 9.75
C GLU A 482 18.48 -29.12 10.03
N THR A 483 19.56 -29.52 9.37
CA THR A 483 20.90 -28.93 9.47
C THR A 483 21.21 -27.93 8.33
N LEU A 484 20.22 -27.57 7.49
CA LEU A 484 20.44 -26.66 6.38
C LEU A 484 21.26 -25.44 6.83
N ASP A 485 22.29 -25.10 6.07
CA ASP A 485 23.11 -23.89 6.19
C ASP A 485 22.89 -23.03 4.93
N PHE A 486 22.21 -21.87 5.09
CA PHE A 486 21.82 -21.03 3.96
C PHE A 486 22.25 -19.58 4.16
N PHE A 487 23.00 -19.03 3.21
CA PHE A 487 23.49 -17.66 3.22
C PHE A 487 23.09 -16.89 1.96
N PRO A 488 21.96 -16.16 1.97
CA PRO A 488 21.49 -15.33 0.87
C PRO A 488 22.14 -13.93 0.94
N VAL A 489 23.24 -13.72 0.24
CA VAL A 489 24.07 -12.52 0.30
C VAL A 489 23.24 -11.22 0.17
N GLY A 490 22.36 -11.10 -0.83
CA GLY A 490 21.61 -9.87 -1.07
C GLY A 490 20.67 -9.47 0.07
N THR A 491 19.90 -10.42 0.63
CA THR A 491 19.05 -10.14 1.79
C THR A 491 19.87 -9.90 3.05
N ALA A 492 20.94 -10.68 3.23
CA ALA A 492 21.84 -10.53 4.38
C ALA A 492 22.49 -9.13 4.41
N GLU A 493 22.95 -8.63 3.27
CA GLU A 493 23.50 -7.28 3.13
C GLU A 493 22.46 -6.19 3.43
N ALA A 494 21.23 -6.35 2.92
CA ALA A 494 20.15 -5.37 3.10
C ALA A 494 19.78 -5.17 4.57
N ILE A 495 19.91 -6.22 5.41
CA ILE A 495 19.57 -6.16 6.84
C ILE A 495 20.81 -6.13 7.76
N GLY A 496 22.03 -6.13 7.18
CA GLY A 496 23.28 -6.13 7.95
C GLY A 496 23.59 -7.46 8.67
N ARG A 497 23.11 -8.60 8.13
CA ARG A 497 23.33 -9.92 8.70
C ARG A 497 24.65 -10.51 8.22
N THR A 498 25.42 -11.09 9.14
CA THR A 498 26.71 -11.73 8.83
C THR A 498 26.73 -13.24 9.09
N ALA A 499 25.67 -13.81 9.67
CA ALA A 499 25.55 -15.22 9.99
C ALA A 499 24.54 -15.92 9.08
N PRO A 500 24.76 -17.20 8.72
CA PRO A 500 23.81 -17.97 7.91
C PRO A 500 22.50 -18.23 8.66
N TYR A 501 21.47 -18.59 7.91
CA TYR A 501 20.21 -19.11 8.42
C TYR A 501 20.30 -20.62 8.55
N VAL A 502 20.05 -21.17 9.72
CA VAL A 502 20.27 -22.60 9.99
C VAL A 502 18.94 -23.30 10.27
N GLY A 503 18.69 -24.35 9.50
CA GLY A 503 17.54 -25.22 9.64
C GLY A 503 16.17 -24.54 9.49
N PRO A 504 15.05 -25.22 9.85
CA PRO A 504 13.69 -24.68 9.69
C PRO A 504 13.42 -23.39 10.48
N ALA A 505 14.08 -23.20 11.61
CA ALA A 505 13.97 -21.97 12.39
C ALA A 505 14.62 -20.78 11.67
N GLY A 506 15.81 -21.01 11.09
CA GLY A 506 16.50 -20.03 10.26
C GLY A 506 15.72 -19.67 8.99
N LEU A 507 15.07 -20.65 8.34
CA LEU A 507 14.22 -20.38 7.17
C LEU A 507 13.02 -19.48 7.49
N ARG A 508 12.39 -19.66 8.67
CA ARG A 508 11.32 -18.76 9.12
C ARG A 508 11.83 -17.34 9.40
N GLU A 509 13.04 -17.25 9.94
CA GLU A 509 13.71 -15.97 10.14
C GLU A 509 14.03 -15.33 8.78
N TYR A 510 14.57 -16.08 7.84
CA TYR A 510 14.88 -15.61 6.49
C TYR A 510 13.65 -15.03 5.76
N LEU A 511 12.51 -15.73 5.78
CA LEU A 511 11.30 -15.22 5.14
C LEU A 511 10.82 -13.89 5.76
N ARG A 512 10.92 -13.74 7.09
CA ARG A 512 10.60 -12.45 7.75
C ARG A 512 11.58 -11.34 7.35
N ASP A 513 12.86 -11.66 7.24
CA ASP A 513 13.89 -10.72 6.84
C ASP A 513 13.73 -10.32 5.37
N VAL A 514 13.29 -11.24 4.50
CA VAL A 514 12.91 -10.94 3.11
C VAL A 514 11.74 -9.95 3.06
N ASP A 515 10.67 -10.19 3.83
CA ASP A 515 9.49 -9.32 3.84
C ASP A 515 9.78 -7.95 4.47
N GLN A 516 10.81 -7.86 5.31
CA GLN A 516 11.29 -6.59 5.86
C GLN A 516 12.17 -5.82 4.88
N ALA A 517 13.05 -6.52 4.13
CA ALA A 517 14.01 -5.89 3.23
C ALA A 517 13.40 -5.51 1.88
N TRP A 518 12.41 -6.26 1.41
CA TRP A 518 11.89 -6.16 0.06
C TRP A 518 10.36 -6.09 0.04
N GLU A 519 9.79 -5.19 -0.77
CA GLU A 519 8.36 -5.19 -1.08
C GLU A 519 7.96 -6.39 -1.94
N GLU A 520 8.87 -6.81 -2.82
CA GLU A 520 8.72 -8.00 -3.65
C GLU A 520 10.09 -8.62 -3.88
N LEU A 521 10.19 -9.93 -3.72
CA LEU A 521 11.35 -10.71 -4.11
C LEU A 521 10.86 -12.02 -4.74
N LEU A 522 11.16 -12.18 -6.04
CA LEU A 522 10.85 -13.37 -6.83
C LEU A 522 12.14 -13.97 -7.36
N ILE A 523 12.22 -15.29 -7.32
CA ILE A 523 13.33 -16.06 -7.85
C ILE A 523 12.85 -17.04 -8.92
N THR A 524 13.63 -17.22 -9.98
CA THR A 524 13.35 -18.20 -11.03
C THR A 524 14.60 -18.97 -11.40
N ALA A 525 14.50 -20.28 -11.53
CA ALA A 525 15.55 -21.11 -12.07
C ALA A 525 15.47 -21.14 -13.61
N THR A 526 16.62 -21.04 -14.27
CA THR A 526 16.70 -21.08 -15.74
C THR A 526 17.43 -22.32 -16.23
N THR A 527 18.59 -22.59 -15.65
CA THR A 527 19.41 -23.78 -15.95
C THR A 527 19.84 -24.42 -14.65
N ILE A 528 19.79 -25.75 -14.60
CA ILE A 528 20.20 -26.53 -13.43
C ILE A 528 21.20 -27.55 -13.92
N GLU A 529 22.36 -27.58 -13.29
CA GLU A 529 23.48 -28.47 -13.61
C GLU A 529 23.86 -29.26 -12.38
N ARG A 530 24.04 -30.59 -12.51
CA ARG A 530 24.61 -31.39 -11.42
C ARG A 530 26.14 -31.38 -11.54
N ARG A 531 26.79 -31.03 -10.46
CA ARG A 531 28.25 -31.00 -10.34
C ARG A 531 28.74 -32.13 -9.42
N GLY A 532 30.03 -32.42 -9.45
CA GLY A 532 30.64 -33.45 -8.61
C GLY A 532 30.35 -33.24 -7.12
N GLY A 533 30.16 -34.36 -6.37
CA GLY A 533 29.93 -34.30 -4.92
C GLY A 533 28.48 -34.09 -4.47
N GLY A 534 27.49 -34.13 -5.40
CA GLY A 534 26.07 -33.95 -5.05
C GLY A 534 25.57 -32.52 -5.12
N SER A 535 26.41 -31.56 -5.52
CA SER A 535 26.03 -30.16 -5.64
C SER A 535 25.26 -29.88 -6.93
N LEU A 536 24.26 -29.03 -6.84
CA LEU A 536 23.49 -28.45 -7.96
C LEU A 536 23.90 -26.99 -8.14
N LEU A 537 24.41 -26.67 -9.32
CA LEU A 537 24.57 -25.28 -9.76
C LEU A 537 23.26 -24.86 -10.46
N VAL A 538 22.59 -23.88 -9.88
CA VAL A 538 21.34 -23.33 -10.40
C VAL A 538 21.61 -21.93 -10.92
N TRP A 539 21.43 -21.75 -12.20
CA TRP A 539 21.40 -20.45 -12.84
C TRP A 539 19.97 -19.93 -12.83
N GLY A 540 19.79 -18.68 -12.56
CA GLY A 540 18.44 -18.12 -12.55
C GLY A 540 18.42 -16.60 -12.47
N ARG A 541 17.34 -16.08 -12.02
CA ARG A 541 17.11 -14.63 -11.90
C ARG A 541 16.52 -14.31 -10.55
N VAL A 542 16.84 -13.13 -10.06
CA VAL A 542 16.19 -12.48 -8.94
C VAL A 542 15.54 -11.20 -9.46
N HIS A 543 14.25 -11.08 -9.24
CA HIS A 543 13.51 -9.85 -9.39
C HIS A 543 13.20 -9.31 -7.99
N VAL A 544 13.70 -8.12 -7.68
CA VAL A 544 13.47 -7.44 -6.40
C VAL A 544 12.88 -6.07 -6.63
N ARG A 545 11.98 -5.68 -5.72
CA ARG A 545 11.46 -4.32 -5.62
C ARG A 545 11.63 -3.82 -4.19
N SER A 546 12.16 -2.62 -4.05
CA SER A 546 12.23 -1.89 -2.79
C SER A 546 11.90 -0.42 -2.99
N ARG A 547 11.51 0.26 -1.91
CA ARG A 547 11.19 1.70 -1.96
C ARG A 547 12.42 2.57 -2.27
N GLU A 548 13.58 2.17 -1.77
CA GLU A 548 14.80 2.97 -1.94
C GLU A 548 15.50 2.73 -3.28
N LEU A 549 15.58 1.45 -3.70
CA LEU A 549 16.37 1.03 -4.85
C LEU A 549 15.53 0.84 -6.12
N GLY A 550 14.19 0.90 -6.04
CA GLY A 550 13.31 0.65 -7.16
C GLY A 550 13.25 -0.85 -7.51
N ILE A 551 13.21 -1.14 -8.82
CA ILE A 551 13.14 -2.51 -9.34
C ILE A 551 14.52 -2.91 -9.89
N ARG A 552 14.97 -4.11 -9.52
CA ARG A 552 16.16 -4.74 -10.08
C ARG A 552 15.81 -6.16 -10.54
N ASP A 553 16.20 -6.48 -11.76
CA ASP A 553 16.03 -7.81 -12.35
C ASP A 553 17.37 -8.26 -12.90
N VAL A 554 18.04 -9.15 -12.19
CA VAL A 554 19.41 -9.55 -12.48
C VAL A 554 19.56 -11.07 -12.52
N PRO A 555 20.44 -11.58 -13.39
CA PRO A 555 20.87 -12.98 -13.32
C PRO A 555 21.64 -13.24 -12.03
N ILE A 556 21.45 -14.41 -11.47
CA ILE A 556 22.05 -14.86 -10.22
C ILE A 556 22.34 -16.35 -10.31
N ALA A 557 23.27 -16.85 -9.50
CA ALA A 557 23.51 -18.27 -9.36
C ALA A 557 23.39 -18.74 -7.91
N TRP A 558 22.92 -19.95 -7.74
CA TRP A 558 22.91 -20.67 -6.46
C TRP A 558 23.73 -21.95 -6.57
N ILE A 559 24.45 -22.28 -5.54
CA ILE A 559 25.02 -23.61 -5.35
C ILE A 559 24.26 -24.27 -4.20
N TRP A 560 23.61 -25.39 -4.50
CA TRP A 560 22.88 -26.19 -3.54
C TRP A 560 23.52 -27.53 -3.36
N ASP A 561 23.84 -27.92 -2.13
CA ASP A 561 24.24 -29.30 -1.80
C ASP A 561 22.99 -30.10 -1.42
N VAL A 562 22.81 -31.25 -2.08
CA VAL A 562 21.63 -32.11 -1.92
C VAL A 562 22.06 -33.48 -1.45
N VAL A 563 21.50 -33.94 -0.32
CA VAL A 563 21.70 -35.27 0.26
C VAL A 563 20.32 -35.91 0.46
N ASP A 564 20.15 -37.13 0.00
CA ASP A 564 18.90 -37.90 0.12
C ASP A 564 17.64 -37.12 -0.32
N GLY A 565 17.78 -36.31 -1.38
CA GLY A 565 16.69 -35.51 -1.94
C GLY A 565 16.30 -34.27 -1.11
N ARG A 566 17.15 -33.85 -0.15
CA ARG A 566 16.96 -32.63 0.66
C ARG A 566 18.13 -31.69 0.52
N PHE A 567 17.85 -30.39 0.59
CA PHE A 567 18.85 -29.34 0.58
C PHE A 567 19.52 -29.24 1.96
N VAL A 568 20.85 -29.39 2.00
CA VAL A 568 21.64 -29.32 3.25
C VAL A 568 22.49 -28.06 3.34
N ARG A 569 22.79 -27.43 2.19
CA ARG A 569 23.52 -26.17 2.12
C ARG A 569 23.09 -25.37 0.90
N GLY A 570 23.02 -24.05 1.05
CA GLY A 570 22.72 -23.12 -0.04
C GLY A 570 23.59 -21.89 0.01
N GLU A 571 24.29 -21.59 -1.08
CA GLU A 571 25.07 -20.37 -1.27
C GLU A 571 24.50 -19.60 -2.46
N VAL A 572 24.41 -18.27 -2.34
CA VAL A 572 23.88 -17.37 -3.37
C VAL A 572 25.01 -16.49 -3.89
N PHE A 573 25.12 -16.40 -5.21
CA PHE A 573 26.16 -15.62 -5.88
C PHE A 573 25.50 -14.54 -6.74
N PRO A 574 25.59 -13.27 -6.35
CA PRO A 574 25.06 -12.14 -7.14
C PRO A 574 25.74 -12.01 -8.51
N ASP A 575 27.01 -12.43 -8.60
CA ASP A 575 27.75 -12.57 -9.86
C ASP A 575 27.87 -14.06 -10.21
N PRO A 576 27.21 -14.51 -11.30
CA PRO A 576 27.28 -15.91 -11.74
C PRO A 576 28.69 -16.43 -12.02
N GLU A 577 29.64 -15.58 -12.41
CA GLU A 577 31.02 -16.00 -12.64
C GLU A 577 31.72 -16.44 -11.34
N GLN A 578 31.38 -15.82 -10.22
CA GLN A 578 31.92 -16.20 -8.91
C GLN A 578 31.47 -17.61 -8.49
N ALA A 579 30.25 -18.02 -8.84
CA ALA A 579 29.77 -19.37 -8.59
C ALA A 579 30.62 -20.41 -9.34
N MET A 580 31.03 -20.12 -10.59
CA MET A 580 31.91 -20.98 -11.36
C MET A 580 33.32 -21.08 -10.75
N GLN A 581 33.88 -19.95 -10.30
CA GLN A 581 35.18 -19.90 -9.64
C GLN A 581 35.14 -20.70 -8.31
N ARG A 582 34.04 -20.58 -7.55
CA ARG A 582 33.84 -21.33 -6.29
C ARG A 582 33.82 -22.83 -6.51
N LEU A 583 33.22 -23.33 -7.60
CA LEU A 583 33.19 -24.75 -7.96
C LEU A 583 34.51 -25.27 -8.55
N ALA A 584 35.32 -24.39 -9.16
CA ALA A 584 36.63 -24.76 -9.72
C ALA A 584 37.74 -24.79 -8.66
N GLY A 585 37.54 -24.16 -7.50
CA GLY A 585 38.51 -24.15 -6.39
C GLY A 585 38.51 -25.45 -5.57
N PRO A 586 39.57 -25.75 -4.79
CA PRO A 586 39.57 -26.90 -3.92
C PRO A 586 38.48 -26.77 -2.86
N LEU A 587 37.66 -27.82 -2.72
CA LEU A 587 36.64 -27.98 -1.68
C LEU A 587 37.29 -27.81 -0.30
N GLY A 588 37.15 -26.68 0.37
CA GLY A 588 37.61 -26.57 1.75
C GLY A 588 38.21 -25.28 2.27
N SER A 589 37.92 -24.12 1.71
CA SER A 589 38.21 -22.85 2.38
C SER A 589 36.97 -21.95 2.42
N ALA A 590 36.28 -21.97 3.57
CA ALA A 590 35.31 -20.93 3.89
C ALA A 590 36.04 -19.58 4.08
N PRO A 591 35.47 -18.44 3.65
CA PRO A 591 35.98 -17.11 3.93
C PRO A 591 35.92 -16.79 5.42
#